data_893265ea227779c2fee5c0263a81cd6c
#
_entry.id   893265ea227779c2fee5c0263a81cd6c
#
_cell.length_a   1.000
_cell.length_b   1.000
_cell.length_c   1.000
_cell.angle_alpha   90.00
_cell.angle_beta   90.00
_cell.angle_gamma   90.00
#
_symmetry.space_group_name_H-M   'P 1'
#
loop_
_entity.id
_entity.type
_entity.pdbx_description
1 polymer ?
#
loop_
_entity_poly.entity_id
_entity_poly.type
_entity_poly.pdbx_seq_one_letter_code
_entity_poly.pdbx_strand_id
1 'polypeptide(L)'
;GMLMAATALLAENARPDEAQVKDALGGVLCRCTGYRKIIQAVMAAHDFDAEPLRAETGSAVGTRLNRLDGEEKVLGTDLFGDDVAGQGALVLKVIRSPYHRASFSFGDTGGLLVTTPGLIKILTASDIPGRNLHGVIPDTVDQPVFAVAETRFKGEAIAAVVGDADAVDKFDVSDFPVTWTERPAYLTPEKALADNAPLIHANRPGNILMNGIVQRGDLAAGFAHKDATIAEGDFITGFVEHGYIEPEAGLAQRVGDRLEMHVCTQSPYMDRDDTAAILGIAK
;
A
#
# COMPACT_ATOMS: atom_id res chain seq x y z
N GLY A 1 18.56 4.28 -5.07
CA GLY A 1 19.33 5.53 -4.83
C GLY A 1 20.57 5.29 -3.99
N MET A 2 20.42 4.85 -2.72
CA MET A 2 21.58 4.68 -1.82
C MET A 2 22.64 3.70 -2.34
N LEU A 3 22.23 2.57 -2.92
CA LEU A 3 23.17 1.61 -3.53
C LEU A 3 23.97 2.27 -4.65
N MET A 4 23.30 2.98 -5.55
CA MET A 4 23.99 3.66 -6.66
C MET A 4 24.95 4.75 -6.17
N ALA A 5 24.54 5.55 -5.19
CA ALA A 5 25.40 6.58 -4.59
C ALA A 5 26.62 5.95 -3.88
N ALA A 6 26.40 4.88 -3.12
CA ALA A 6 27.47 4.14 -2.47
C ALA A 6 28.44 3.49 -3.48
N THR A 7 27.92 2.88 -4.54
CA THR A 7 28.74 2.27 -5.61
C THR A 7 29.59 3.31 -6.31
N ALA A 8 29.02 4.49 -6.63
CA ALA A 8 29.79 5.59 -7.24
C ALA A 8 30.93 6.07 -6.32
N LEU A 9 30.63 6.28 -5.04
CA LEU A 9 31.65 6.67 -4.06
C LEU A 9 32.76 5.61 -3.95
N LEU A 10 32.42 4.33 -3.84
CA LEU A 10 33.39 3.24 -3.70
C LEU A 10 34.23 3.04 -4.96
N ALA A 11 33.72 3.39 -6.13
CA ALA A 11 34.49 3.39 -7.37
C ALA A 11 35.58 4.50 -7.40
N GLU A 12 35.32 5.64 -6.75
CA GLU A 12 36.27 6.75 -6.64
C GLU A 12 37.22 6.58 -5.44
N ASN A 13 36.70 6.09 -4.32
CA ASN A 13 37.44 5.88 -3.08
C ASN A 13 37.00 4.56 -2.42
N ALA A 14 37.83 3.53 -2.55
CA ALA A 14 37.54 2.20 -2.02
C ALA A 14 37.46 2.15 -0.47
N ARG A 15 38.00 3.15 0.24
CA ARG A 15 37.99 3.23 1.72
C ARG A 15 37.51 4.61 2.20
N PRO A 16 36.26 4.97 1.97
CA PRO A 16 35.76 6.27 2.38
C PRO A 16 35.65 6.37 3.90
N ASP A 17 35.86 7.55 4.43
CA ASP A 17 35.54 7.86 5.82
C ASP A 17 34.05 8.15 6.00
N GLU A 18 33.61 8.26 7.28
CA GLU A 18 32.21 8.50 7.59
C GLU A 18 31.66 9.80 6.99
N ALA A 19 32.46 10.85 6.93
CA ALA A 19 32.04 12.14 6.40
C ALA A 19 31.80 12.04 4.88
N GLN A 20 32.69 11.38 4.15
CA GLN A 20 32.54 11.13 2.72
C GLN A 20 31.31 10.28 2.39
N VAL A 21 31.03 9.24 3.20
CA VAL A 21 29.84 8.41 3.02
C VAL A 21 28.56 9.23 3.30
N LYS A 22 28.55 10.04 4.35
CA LYS A 22 27.42 10.93 4.65
C LYS A 22 27.17 11.94 3.55
N ASP A 23 28.20 12.53 3.00
CA ASP A 23 28.10 13.48 1.89
C ASP A 23 27.52 12.80 0.64
N ALA A 24 28.06 11.67 0.25
CA ALA A 24 27.60 10.90 -0.92
C ALA A 24 26.12 10.44 -0.79
N LEU A 25 25.69 10.07 0.42
CA LEU A 25 24.31 9.65 0.68
C LEU A 25 23.37 10.80 0.99
N GLY A 26 23.86 12.02 1.19
CA GLY A 26 23.11 13.17 1.65
C GLY A 26 21.94 13.59 0.74
N GLY A 27 22.09 13.33 -0.57
CA GLY A 27 21.02 13.58 -1.55
C GLY A 27 19.94 12.50 -1.61
N VAL A 28 20.11 11.36 -0.95
CA VAL A 28 19.16 10.24 -0.96
C VAL A 28 18.40 10.23 0.36
N LEU A 29 17.30 10.98 0.43
CA LEU A 29 16.52 11.13 1.65
C LEU A 29 15.68 9.87 1.93
N CYS A 30 15.81 9.34 3.16
CA CYS A 30 15.03 8.21 3.63
C CYS A 30 14.69 8.36 5.12
N ARG A 31 13.40 8.36 5.44
CA ARG A 31 12.92 8.47 6.85
C ARG A 31 13.00 7.13 7.59
N CYS A 32 13.02 6.00 6.87
CA CYS A 32 12.80 4.68 7.46
C CYS A 32 14.09 4.02 7.95
N THR A 33 15.24 4.20 7.26
CA THR A 33 16.47 3.43 7.49
C THR A 33 17.32 3.91 8.66
N GLY A 34 17.23 5.20 9.03
CA GLY A 34 18.08 5.83 10.04
C GLY A 34 19.57 5.92 9.64
N TYR A 35 19.93 5.57 8.43
CA TYR A 35 21.26 5.69 7.78
C TYR A 35 22.42 4.97 8.47
N ARG A 36 22.47 4.89 9.79
CA ARG A 36 23.67 4.46 10.55
C ARG A 36 24.24 3.12 10.08
N LYS A 37 23.37 2.11 9.89
CA LYS A 37 23.82 0.77 9.42
C LYS A 37 24.28 0.82 7.97
N ILE A 38 23.69 1.65 7.14
CA ILE A 38 24.08 1.83 5.74
C ILE A 38 25.46 2.47 5.67
N ILE A 39 25.70 3.55 6.42
CA ILE A 39 27.01 4.22 6.50
C ILE A 39 28.10 3.23 6.93
N GLN A 40 27.83 2.45 8.00
CA GLN A 40 28.75 1.43 8.47
C GLN A 40 29.02 0.35 7.42
N ALA A 41 27.99 -0.10 6.69
CA ALA A 41 28.13 -1.09 5.63
C ALA A 41 28.97 -0.57 4.47
N VAL A 42 28.78 0.67 4.04
CA VAL A 42 29.57 1.30 2.96
C VAL A 42 31.04 1.43 3.38
N MET A 43 31.30 1.88 4.61
CA MET A 43 32.67 1.96 5.14
C MET A 43 33.37 0.60 5.22
N ALA A 44 32.63 -0.46 5.53
CA ALA A 44 33.14 -1.82 5.66
C ALA A 44 33.16 -2.61 4.33
N ALA A 45 32.61 -2.07 3.26
CA ALA A 45 32.41 -2.81 2.01
C ALA A 45 33.70 -3.34 1.38
N HIS A 46 34.84 -2.61 1.56
CA HIS A 46 36.13 -3.01 1.04
C HIS A 46 36.69 -4.28 1.70
N ASP A 47 36.43 -4.45 2.99
CA ASP A 47 36.95 -5.57 3.80
C ASP A 47 35.88 -6.68 3.96
N PHE A 48 34.74 -6.58 3.26
CA PHE A 48 33.65 -7.55 3.37
C PHE A 48 33.97 -8.82 2.59
N ASP A 49 34.07 -9.92 3.33
CA ASP A 49 34.17 -11.27 2.76
C ASP A 49 32.77 -11.80 2.47
N ALA A 50 32.52 -12.17 1.21
CA ALA A 50 31.21 -12.57 0.72
C ALA A 50 30.79 -14.00 1.13
N GLU A 51 31.56 -14.70 1.94
CA GLU A 51 31.16 -16.04 2.41
C GLU A 51 29.88 -15.94 3.24
N PRO A 52 28.81 -16.65 2.84
CA PRO A 52 27.54 -16.61 3.54
C PRO A 52 27.69 -17.21 4.95
N LEU A 53 27.38 -16.40 5.97
CA LEU A 53 27.33 -16.86 7.34
C LEU A 53 26.25 -17.94 7.48
N ARG A 54 26.67 -19.17 7.82
CA ARG A 54 25.77 -20.27 8.15
C ARG A 54 25.69 -20.43 9.66
N ALA A 55 24.46 -20.50 10.17
CA ALA A 55 24.28 -20.85 11.56
C ALA A 55 24.57 -22.32 11.80
N GLU A 56 25.25 -22.65 12.88
CA GLU A 56 25.37 -24.02 13.35
C GLU A 56 24.02 -24.54 13.83
N THR A 57 23.80 -25.85 13.71
CA THR A 57 22.58 -26.47 14.17
C THR A 57 22.38 -26.21 15.68
N GLY A 58 21.24 -25.67 16.05
CA GLY A 58 20.88 -25.30 17.42
C GLY A 58 21.32 -23.91 17.87
N SER A 59 22.05 -23.13 17.05
CA SER A 59 22.53 -21.77 17.38
C SER A 59 22.07 -20.68 16.40
N ALA A 60 20.99 -20.93 15.66
CA ALA A 60 20.51 -19.99 14.63
C ALA A 60 19.95 -18.67 15.20
N VAL A 61 19.36 -18.70 16.39
CA VAL A 61 18.78 -17.50 17.01
C VAL A 61 19.88 -16.52 17.41
N GLY A 62 19.80 -15.28 16.90
CA GLY A 62 20.80 -14.24 17.13
C GLY A 62 22.00 -14.26 16.17
N THR A 63 22.12 -15.26 15.30
CA THR A 63 23.16 -15.30 14.26
C THR A 63 22.85 -14.25 13.18
N ARG A 64 23.87 -13.55 12.70
CA ARG A 64 23.78 -12.64 11.56
C ARG A 64 23.83 -13.44 10.26
N LEU A 65 22.64 -13.83 9.79
CA LEU A 65 22.52 -14.48 8.49
C LEU A 65 22.35 -13.43 7.38
N ASN A 66 22.87 -13.73 6.21
CA ASN A 66 22.56 -12.95 5.02
C ASN A 66 21.07 -13.07 4.70
N ARG A 67 20.49 -11.99 4.22
CA ARG A 67 19.10 -12.00 3.75
C ARG A 67 18.99 -12.94 2.55
N LEU A 68 17.99 -13.85 2.56
CA LEU A 68 17.83 -14.87 1.53
C LEU A 68 17.66 -14.31 0.12
N ASP A 69 16.90 -13.22 0.01
CA ASP A 69 16.57 -12.51 -1.22
C ASP A 69 17.43 -11.24 -1.44
N GLY A 70 18.50 -11.07 -0.65
CA GLY A 70 19.28 -9.84 -0.64
C GLY A 70 20.11 -9.64 -1.88
N GLU A 71 20.70 -10.71 -2.41
CA GLU A 71 21.54 -10.67 -3.60
C GLU A 71 20.75 -10.31 -4.85
N GLU A 72 19.61 -10.97 -5.07
CA GLU A 72 18.74 -10.70 -6.21
C GLU A 72 18.22 -9.26 -6.22
N LYS A 73 17.87 -8.73 -5.04
CA LYS A 73 17.42 -7.33 -4.89
C LYS A 73 18.50 -6.31 -5.25
N VAL A 74 19.75 -6.54 -4.82
CA VAL A 74 20.83 -5.58 -5.12
C VAL A 74 21.36 -5.70 -6.54
N LEU A 75 21.23 -6.88 -7.16
CA LEU A 75 21.56 -7.11 -8.57
C LEU A 75 20.43 -6.68 -9.51
N GLY A 76 19.22 -6.46 -9.01
CA GLY A 76 18.05 -6.10 -9.82
C GLY A 76 17.49 -7.27 -10.63
N THR A 77 17.69 -8.49 -10.14
CA THR A 77 17.16 -9.74 -10.76
C THR A 77 15.94 -10.29 -10.03
N ASP A 78 15.61 -9.72 -8.88
CA ASP A 78 14.37 -10.04 -8.15
C ASP A 78 13.14 -9.58 -8.94
N LEU A 79 12.09 -10.39 -8.96
CA LEU A 79 10.87 -10.12 -9.71
C LEU A 79 9.81 -9.50 -8.80
N PHE A 80 9.17 -8.44 -9.29
CA PHE A 80 7.98 -7.88 -8.68
C PHE A 80 6.73 -8.68 -9.06
N GLY A 81 5.64 -8.48 -8.34
CA GLY A 81 4.35 -9.10 -8.65
C GLY A 81 3.86 -8.82 -10.08
N ASP A 82 4.24 -7.69 -10.66
CA ASP A 82 3.93 -7.31 -12.04
C ASP A 82 4.75 -8.09 -13.09
N ASP A 83 5.93 -8.58 -12.72
CA ASP A 83 6.84 -9.30 -13.63
C ASP A 83 6.48 -10.80 -13.79
N VAL A 84 5.66 -11.36 -12.88
CA VAL A 84 5.38 -12.80 -12.88
C VAL A 84 4.19 -13.22 -13.75
N ALA A 85 3.53 -12.28 -14.44
CA ALA A 85 2.41 -12.57 -15.31
C ALA A 85 2.84 -13.44 -16.51
N GLY A 86 2.35 -14.66 -16.58
CA GLY A 86 2.61 -15.60 -17.68
C GLY A 86 1.87 -15.23 -18.97
N GLN A 87 2.31 -15.82 -20.10
CA GLN A 87 1.60 -15.67 -21.37
C GLN A 87 0.16 -16.19 -21.25
N GLY A 88 -0.79 -15.39 -21.74
CA GLY A 88 -2.22 -15.72 -21.71
C GLY A 88 -2.92 -15.38 -20.38
N ALA A 89 -2.27 -14.71 -19.46
CA ALA A 89 -2.94 -14.14 -18.30
C ALA A 89 -3.95 -13.08 -18.74
N LEU A 90 -5.14 -13.09 -18.14
CA LEU A 90 -6.09 -12.01 -18.30
C LEU A 90 -5.66 -10.81 -17.46
N VAL A 91 -5.92 -9.60 -17.97
CA VAL A 91 -5.66 -8.36 -17.26
C VAL A 91 -6.95 -7.85 -16.64
N LEU A 92 -6.84 -7.32 -15.43
CA LEU A 92 -7.91 -6.66 -14.71
C LEU A 92 -7.56 -5.17 -14.54
N LYS A 93 -8.49 -4.29 -14.96
CA LYS A 93 -8.38 -2.84 -14.78
C LYS A 93 -9.53 -2.34 -13.90
N VAL A 94 -9.19 -1.68 -12.80
CA VAL A 94 -10.17 -1.19 -11.83
C VAL A 94 -10.80 0.11 -12.29
N ILE A 95 -12.13 0.20 -12.21
CA ILE A 95 -12.91 1.42 -12.42
C ILE A 95 -13.08 2.15 -11.09
N ARG A 96 -12.61 3.38 -11.03
CA ARG A 96 -12.51 4.16 -9.80
C ARG A 96 -13.32 5.45 -9.86
N SER A 97 -13.81 5.90 -8.71
CA SER A 97 -14.52 7.19 -8.59
C SER A 97 -13.60 8.36 -8.93
N PRO A 98 -14.01 9.27 -9.82
CA PRO A 98 -13.30 10.53 -10.05
C PRO A 98 -13.63 11.60 -9.00
N TYR A 99 -14.65 11.36 -8.14
CA TYR A 99 -15.16 12.30 -7.15
C TYR A 99 -14.74 11.93 -5.74
N HIS A 100 -14.62 12.91 -4.86
CA HIS A 100 -14.34 12.69 -3.45
C HIS A 100 -15.51 12.00 -2.72
N ARG A 101 -16.75 12.28 -3.13
CA ARG A 101 -17.96 11.60 -2.69
C ARG A 101 -19.01 11.68 -3.78
N ALA A 102 -19.56 10.56 -4.17
CA ALA A 102 -20.62 10.51 -5.19
C ALA A 102 -21.52 9.29 -5.01
N SER A 103 -22.80 9.43 -5.34
CA SER A 103 -23.64 8.28 -5.67
C SER A 103 -23.41 7.91 -7.12
N PHE A 104 -23.61 6.64 -7.45
CA PHE A 104 -23.50 6.19 -8.83
C PHE A 104 -24.54 5.11 -9.17
N SER A 105 -24.77 4.93 -10.45
CA SER A 105 -25.53 3.81 -11.01
C SER A 105 -24.86 3.34 -12.30
N PHE A 106 -24.87 2.03 -12.52
CA PHE A 106 -24.37 1.47 -13.78
C PHE A 106 -25.41 1.60 -14.89
N GLY A 107 -24.93 1.88 -16.10
CA GLY A 107 -25.67 1.78 -17.34
C GLY A 107 -25.62 0.36 -17.92
N ASP A 108 -25.61 0.25 -19.25
CA ASP A 108 -25.56 -1.05 -19.95
C ASP A 108 -24.13 -1.63 -19.98
N THR A 109 -23.76 -2.32 -18.91
CA THR A 109 -22.48 -3.04 -18.82
C THR A 109 -22.44 -4.27 -19.74
N GLY A 110 -23.58 -4.87 -20.05
CA GLY A 110 -23.65 -5.98 -21.00
C GLY A 110 -23.38 -5.53 -22.44
N GLY A 111 -23.93 -4.40 -22.84
CA GLY A 111 -23.64 -3.76 -24.13
C GLY A 111 -22.16 -3.41 -24.30
N LEU A 112 -21.49 -2.96 -23.23
CA LEU A 112 -20.06 -2.69 -23.27
C LEU A 112 -19.24 -3.93 -23.65
N LEU A 113 -19.53 -5.11 -23.07
CA LEU A 113 -18.85 -6.36 -23.41
C LEU A 113 -19.07 -6.75 -24.88
N VAL A 114 -20.25 -6.48 -25.43
CA VAL A 114 -20.55 -6.78 -26.84
C VAL A 114 -19.80 -5.85 -27.79
N THR A 115 -19.67 -4.59 -27.42
CA THR A 115 -19.07 -3.56 -28.29
C THR A 115 -17.55 -3.45 -28.16
N THR A 116 -16.95 -4.09 -27.17
CA THR A 116 -15.49 -4.04 -26.94
C THR A 116 -14.89 -5.45 -26.99
N PRO A 117 -14.54 -5.94 -28.19
CA PRO A 117 -13.94 -7.26 -28.37
C PRO A 117 -12.66 -7.41 -27.54
N GLY A 118 -12.53 -8.55 -26.84
CA GLY A 118 -11.41 -8.84 -25.94
C GLY A 118 -11.69 -8.52 -24.48
N LEU A 119 -12.72 -7.71 -24.16
CA LEU A 119 -13.25 -7.68 -22.80
C LEU A 119 -14.11 -8.92 -22.57
N ILE A 120 -13.87 -9.61 -21.46
CA ILE A 120 -14.47 -10.91 -21.15
C ILE A 120 -15.52 -10.78 -20.05
N LYS A 121 -15.22 -9.97 -19.03
CA LYS A 121 -16.08 -9.83 -17.85
C LYS A 121 -15.97 -8.44 -17.22
N ILE A 122 -17.09 -8.01 -16.63
CA ILE A 122 -17.14 -6.87 -15.71
C ILE A 122 -17.47 -7.43 -14.32
N LEU A 123 -16.67 -7.04 -13.34
CA LEU A 123 -16.87 -7.40 -11.92
C LEU A 123 -17.37 -6.17 -11.17
N THR A 124 -18.34 -6.39 -10.30
CA THR A 124 -18.95 -5.37 -9.43
C THR A 124 -19.12 -5.94 -8.01
N ALA A 125 -19.69 -5.16 -7.09
CA ALA A 125 -20.00 -5.62 -5.75
C ALA A 125 -20.90 -6.89 -5.72
N SER A 126 -21.76 -7.08 -6.72
CA SER A 126 -22.63 -8.26 -6.81
C SER A 126 -21.91 -9.54 -7.21
N ASP A 127 -20.68 -9.44 -7.74
CA ASP A 127 -19.86 -10.59 -8.12
C ASP A 127 -19.00 -11.11 -6.96
N ILE A 128 -18.94 -10.42 -5.82
CA ILE A 128 -18.19 -10.82 -4.65
C ILE A 128 -18.93 -11.94 -3.93
N PRO A 129 -18.42 -13.18 -3.91
CA PRO A 129 -19.14 -14.33 -3.38
C PRO A 129 -19.18 -14.39 -1.84
N GLY A 130 -18.24 -13.73 -1.18
CA GLY A 130 -18.14 -13.69 0.27
C GLY A 130 -18.37 -12.30 0.83
N ARG A 131 -17.45 -11.81 1.63
CA ARG A 131 -17.56 -10.50 2.29
C ARG A 131 -16.99 -9.39 1.40
N ASN A 132 -17.85 -8.49 0.93
CA ASN A 132 -17.40 -7.31 0.14
C ASN A 132 -16.80 -6.21 1.03
N LEU A 133 -15.89 -6.57 1.91
CA LEU A 133 -15.21 -5.65 2.84
C LEU A 133 -13.80 -6.15 3.14
N HIS A 134 -12.86 -5.22 3.28
CA HIS A 134 -11.50 -5.45 3.77
C HIS A 134 -11.07 -4.31 4.70
N GLY A 135 -9.99 -4.51 5.45
CA GLY A 135 -9.43 -3.47 6.30
C GLY A 135 -8.35 -3.98 7.24
N VAL A 136 -7.40 -3.13 7.53
CA VAL A 136 -6.18 -3.46 8.31
C VAL A 136 -6.47 -3.66 9.80
N ILE A 137 -7.43 -2.92 10.36
CA ILE A 137 -7.76 -2.95 11.79
C ILE A 137 -9.05 -3.74 11.98
N PRO A 138 -9.05 -4.87 12.72
CA PRO A 138 -10.19 -5.80 12.79
C PRO A 138 -11.53 -5.14 13.10
N ASP A 139 -11.59 -4.21 14.03
CA ASP A 139 -12.84 -3.53 14.42
C ASP A 139 -13.26 -2.40 13.47
N THR A 140 -12.48 -2.12 12.45
CA THR A 140 -12.71 -1.06 11.48
C THR A 140 -12.70 -1.54 10.03
N VAL A 141 -13.05 -2.82 9.82
CA VAL A 141 -13.20 -3.42 8.49
C VAL A 141 -14.45 -2.87 7.82
N ASP A 142 -14.30 -1.79 7.07
CA ASP A 142 -15.45 -1.05 6.49
C ASP A 142 -15.17 -0.52 5.07
N GLN A 143 -14.01 -0.82 4.49
CA GLN A 143 -13.71 -0.49 3.10
C GLN A 143 -14.24 -1.59 2.17
N PRO A 144 -15.17 -1.30 1.23
CA PRO A 144 -15.63 -2.30 0.28
C PRO A 144 -14.57 -2.62 -0.77
N VAL A 145 -14.55 -3.86 -1.26
CA VAL A 145 -13.78 -4.24 -2.46
C VAL A 145 -14.29 -3.47 -3.66
N PHE A 146 -15.62 -3.44 -3.84
CA PHE A 146 -16.32 -2.55 -4.76
C PHE A 146 -17.45 -1.85 -4.02
N ALA A 147 -17.52 -0.53 -4.12
CA ALA A 147 -18.63 0.26 -3.60
C ALA A 147 -19.95 -0.18 -4.26
N VAL A 148 -21.06 -0.11 -3.51
CA VAL A 148 -22.36 -0.62 -4.00
C VAL A 148 -23.17 0.46 -4.73
N ALA A 149 -23.26 1.67 -4.17
CA ALA A 149 -24.08 2.75 -4.71
C ALA A 149 -23.52 4.14 -4.43
N GLU A 150 -22.60 4.26 -3.49
CA GLU A 150 -21.96 5.52 -3.09
C GLU A 150 -20.48 5.29 -2.84
N THR A 151 -19.65 6.21 -3.33
CA THR A 151 -18.21 6.27 -3.04
C THR A 151 -17.95 7.36 -2.01
N ARG A 152 -16.96 7.13 -1.14
CA ARG A 152 -16.63 7.95 0.02
C ARG A 152 -15.32 8.70 -0.13
N PHE A 153 -14.49 8.30 -1.10
CA PHE A 153 -13.24 8.98 -1.41
C PHE A 153 -12.93 8.88 -2.90
N LYS A 154 -12.13 9.82 -3.40
CA LYS A 154 -11.66 9.81 -4.78
C LYS A 154 -10.71 8.63 -4.99
N GLY A 155 -11.00 7.82 -6.00
CA GLY A 155 -10.24 6.59 -6.27
C GLY A 155 -10.87 5.33 -5.69
N GLU A 156 -11.97 5.40 -4.93
CA GLU A 156 -12.68 4.20 -4.46
C GLU A 156 -13.18 3.37 -5.64
N ALA A 157 -12.93 2.05 -5.58
CA ALA A 157 -13.29 1.13 -6.64
C ALA A 157 -14.80 0.87 -6.67
N ILE A 158 -15.38 0.85 -7.88
CA ILE A 158 -16.80 0.53 -8.10
C ILE A 158 -17.00 -0.73 -8.93
N ALA A 159 -16.04 -1.03 -9.81
CA ALA A 159 -16.07 -2.16 -10.71
C ALA A 159 -14.66 -2.49 -11.19
N ALA A 160 -14.52 -3.58 -11.93
CA ALA A 160 -13.33 -3.86 -12.71
C ALA A 160 -13.72 -4.48 -14.07
N VAL A 161 -12.99 -4.15 -15.11
CA VAL A 161 -13.05 -4.83 -16.42
C VAL A 161 -11.95 -5.87 -16.48
N VAL A 162 -12.26 -7.03 -17.04
CA VAL A 162 -11.33 -8.17 -17.21
C VAL A 162 -11.32 -8.56 -18.68
N GLY A 163 -10.16 -8.76 -19.23
CA GLY A 163 -10.02 -9.14 -20.64
C GLY A 163 -8.60 -9.46 -21.07
N ASP A 164 -8.40 -9.59 -22.36
CA ASP A 164 -7.09 -9.71 -22.97
C ASP A 164 -6.28 -8.43 -22.72
N ALA A 165 -4.96 -8.55 -22.57
CA ALA A 165 -4.08 -7.44 -22.26
C ALA A 165 -4.27 -6.25 -23.23
N ASP A 166 -4.28 -6.52 -24.52
CA ASP A 166 -4.48 -5.52 -25.59
C ASP A 166 -5.81 -4.77 -25.47
N ALA A 167 -6.89 -5.46 -25.12
CA ALA A 167 -8.22 -4.87 -25.00
C ALA A 167 -8.32 -4.01 -23.74
N VAL A 168 -7.78 -4.49 -22.62
CA VAL A 168 -7.81 -3.78 -21.34
C VAL A 168 -6.88 -2.57 -21.35
N ASP A 169 -5.70 -2.65 -22.00
CA ASP A 169 -4.77 -1.53 -22.12
C ASP A 169 -5.40 -0.38 -22.94
N LYS A 170 -6.03 -0.71 -24.08
CA LYS A 170 -6.69 0.27 -24.95
C LYS A 170 -8.02 0.80 -24.41
N PHE A 171 -8.59 0.13 -23.40
CA PHE A 171 -9.88 0.53 -22.84
C PHE A 171 -9.76 1.86 -22.06
N ASP A 172 -10.48 2.88 -22.52
CA ASP A 172 -10.60 4.13 -21.79
C ASP A 172 -11.65 3.97 -20.66
N VAL A 173 -11.24 4.18 -19.43
CA VAL A 173 -12.13 4.08 -18.26
C VAL A 173 -13.26 5.11 -18.29
N SER A 174 -13.14 6.19 -19.06
CA SER A 174 -14.21 7.17 -19.28
C SER A 174 -15.39 6.63 -20.10
N ASP A 175 -15.17 5.56 -20.88
CA ASP A 175 -16.20 4.88 -21.65
C ASP A 175 -17.01 3.88 -20.81
N PHE A 176 -16.62 3.66 -19.54
CA PHE A 176 -17.36 2.77 -18.67
C PHE A 176 -18.75 3.32 -18.37
N PRO A 177 -19.84 2.54 -18.59
CA PRO A 177 -21.20 3.04 -18.49
C PRO A 177 -21.61 3.25 -17.02
N VAL A 178 -21.28 4.40 -16.46
CA VAL A 178 -21.63 4.82 -15.11
C VAL A 178 -22.15 6.25 -15.10
N THR A 179 -23.25 6.46 -14.37
CA THR A 179 -23.78 7.80 -14.10
C THR A 179 -23.44 8.20 -12.69
N TRP A 180 -22.82 9.35 -12.53
CA TRP A 180 -22.40 9.90 -11.25
C TRP A 180 -23.30 11.04 -10.82
N THR A 181 -23.54 11.11 -9.49
CA THR A 181 -24.15 12.27 -8.83
C THR A 181 -23.23 12.68 -7.69
N GLU A 182 -22.48 13.77 -7.90
CA GLU A 182 -21.56 14.27 -6.89
C GLU A 182 -22.29 14.68 -5.61
N ARG A 183 -21.66 14.41 -4.46
CA ARG A 183 -22.17 14.70 -3.12
C ARG A 183 -21.19 15.60 -2.36
N PRO A 184 -21.66 16.38 -1.37
CA PRO A 184 -20.80 17.14 -0.50
C PRO A 184 -19.76 16.23 0.19
N ALA A 185 -18.47 16.56 0.07
CA ALA A 185 -17.36 15.83 0.67
C ALA A 185 -16.74 16.63 1.82
N TYR A 186 -16.25 15.91 2.82
CA TYR A 186 -15.57 16.47 3.99
C TYR A 186 -14.09 16.17 3.86
N LEU A 187 -13.30 17.20 3.46
CA LEU A 187 -11.88 17.04 3.16
C LEU A 187 -10.97 17.45 4.31
N THR A 188 -11.55 17.87 5.44
CA THR A 188 -10.79 18.22 6.65
C THR A 188 -11.48 17.67 7.90
N PRO A 189 -10.73 17.37 8.97
CA PRO A 189 -11.29 16.88 10.22
C PRO A 189 -12.35 17.83 10.81
N GLU A 190 -12.12 19.15 10.74
CA GLU A 190 -13.04 20.16 11.29
C GLU A 190 -14.42 20.10 10.61
N LYS A 191 -14.42 19.94 9.27
CA LYS A 191 -15.67 19.78 8.51
C LYS A 191 -16.38 18.49 8.83
N ALA A 192 -15.64 17.39 9.00
CA ALA A 192 -16.20 16.09 9.31
C ALA A 192 -16.74 16.01 10.75
N LEU A 193 -16.16 16.75 11.69
CA LEU A 193 -16.54 16.78 13.11
C LEU A 193 -17.59 17.82 13.44
N ALA A 194 -18.04 18.64 12.49
CA ALA A 194 -19.08 19.64 12.75
C ALA A 194 -20.38 18.98 13.23
N ASP A 195 -21.09 19.58 14.17
CA ASP A 195 -22.25 19.02 14.87
C ASP A 195 -23.35 18.47 13.94
N ASN A 196 -23.49 19.04 12.76
CA ASN A 196 -24.51 18.65 11.77
C ASN A 196 -23.92 17.97 10.53
N ALA A 197 -22.64 17.55 10.59
CA ALA A 197 -22.01 16.86 9.47
C ALA A 197 -22.69 15.49 9.24
N PRO A 198 -23.16 15.18 8.01
CA PRO A 198 -23.64 13.85 7.68
C PRO A 198 -22.56 12.78 7.93
N LEU A 199 -22.99 11.61 8.37
CA LEU A 199 -22.07 10.51 8.60
C LEU A 199 -21.48 10.00 7.27
N ILE A 200 -20.16 9.81 7.26
CA ILE A 200 -19.44 9.15 6.16
C ILE A 200 -19.72 7.65 6.21
N HIS A 201 -19.67 7.06 7.39
CA HIS A 201 -20.08 5.70 7.66
C HIS A 201 -21.22 5.71 8.68
N ALA A 202 -22.34 5.06 8.36
CA ALA A 202 -23.54 5.06 9.20
C ALA A 202 -23.30 4.52 10.63
N ASN A 203 -22.32 3.65 10.80
CA ASN A 203 -21.93 3.04 12.06
C ASN A 203 -20.82 3.79 12.82
N ARG A 204 -20.47 5.02 12.39
CA ARG A 204 -19.40 5.85 13.02
C ARG A 204 -20.00 7.18 13.51
N PRO A 205 -20.59 7.22 14.71
CA PRO A 205 -21.18 8.45 15.26
C PRO A 205 -20.17 9.59 15.31
N GLY A 206 -20.57 10.78 14.87
CA GLY A 206 -19.73 11.97 14.82
C GLY A 206 -18.53 11.86 13.85
N ASN A 207 -18.55 10.91 12.91
CA ASN A 207 -17.44 10.63 11.99
C ASN A 207 -16.12 10.29 12.70
N ILE A 208 -16.18 9.78 13.93
CA ILE A 208 -15.03 9.38 14.72
C ILE A 208 -14.75 7.89 14.49
N LEU A 209 -13.59 7.59 13.92
CA LEU A 209 -13.16 6.20 13.72
C LEU A 209 -12.71 5.56 15.02
N MET A 210 -11.85 6.26 15.78
CA MET A 210 -11.24 5.76 17.00
C MET A 210 -10.82 6.93 17.91
N ASN A 211 -10.96 6.74 19.21
CA ASN A 211 -10.36 7.61 20.21
C ASN A 211 -9.27 6.83 20.97
N GLY A 212 -8.08 7.41 21.07
CA GLY A 212 -6.98 6.86 21.86
C GLY A 212 -6.42 7.91 22.81
N ILE A 213 -6.21 7.53 24.06
CA ILE A 213 -5.58 8.39 25.06
C ILE A 213 -4.38 7.64 25.64
N VAL A 214 -3.21 8.28 25.62
CA VAL A 214 -2.03 7.83 26.36
C VAL A 214 -1.68 8.93 27.35
N GLN A 215 -1.78 8.60 28.64
CA GLN A 215 -1.48 9.54 29.73
C GLN A 215 -0.51 8.91 30.71
N ARG A 216 0.50 9.68 31.12
CA ARG A 216 1.44 9.30 32.16
C ARG A 216 1.72 10.47 33.09
N GLY A 217 1.59 10.25 34.40
CA GLY A 217 1.79 11.27 35.41
C GLY A 217 0.63 12.26 35.54
N ASP A 218 0.87 13.37 36.23
CA ASP A 218 -0.08 14.47 36.42
C ASP A 218 0.32 15.66 35.52
N LEU A 219 -0.45 15.86 34.46
CA LEU A 219 -0.22 16.94 33.51
C LEU A 219 -0.42 18.33 34.13
N ALA A 220 -1.43 18.47 34.99
CA ALA A 220 -1.73 19.76 35.63
C ALA A 220 -0.59 20.17 36.55
N ALA A 221 -0.08 19.25 37.37
CA ALA A 221 1.10 19.48 38.21
C ALA A 221 2.35 19.76 37.38
N GLY A 222 2.54 19.08 36.25
CA GLY A 222 3.64 19.34 35.33
C GLY A 222 3.64 20.73 34.75
N PHE A 223 2.51 21.20 34.22
CA PHE A 223 2.36 22.56 33.67
C PHE A 223 2.42 23.66 34.75
N ALA A 224 2.00 23.36 35.97
CA ALA A 224 2.07 24.30 37.10
C ALA A 224 3.45 24.35 37.78
N HIS A 225 4.40 23.48 37.37
CA HIS A 225 5.72 23.47 38.01
C HIS A 225 6.47 24.78 37.76
N LYS A 226 7.03 25.35 38.80
CA LYS A 226 7.66 26.68 38.78
C LYS A 226 8.83 26.83 37.79
N ASP A 227 9.51 25.73 37.50
CA ASP A 227 10.66 25.69 36.58
C ASP A 227 10.26 25.17 35.18
N ALA A 228 8.96 25.01 34.89
CA ALA A 228 8.50 24.58 33.58
C ALA A 228 8.61 25.73 32.56
N THR A 229 9.22 25.44 31.42
CA THR A 229 9.12 26.29 30.24
C THR A 229 8.09 25.70 29.29
N ILE A 230 7.04 26.46 29.00
CA ILE A 230 5.94 26.01 28.14
C ILE A 230 6.13 26.61 26.77
N ALA A 231 6.02 25.76 25.74
CA ALA A 231 5.93 26.16 24.34
C ALA A 231 4.71 25.48 23.69
N GLU A 232 3.94 26.23 22.94
CA GLU A 232 2.76 25.78 22.24
C GLU A 232 2.91 26.01 20.74
N GLY A 233 2.30 25.17 19.93
CA GLY A 233 2.30 25.33 18.48
C GLY A 233 1.36 24.36 17.80
N ASP A 234 0.76 24.81 16.68
CA ASP A 234 -0.06 24.00 15.79
C ASP A 234 0.77 23.54 14.61
N PHE A 235 0.72 22.25 14.31
CA PHE A 235 1.50 21.65 13.23
C PHE A 235 0.59 20.92 12.25
N ILE A 236 0.69 21.28 10.97
CA ILE A 236 -0.06 20.66 9.88
C ILE A 236 0.92 20.02 8.91
N THR A 237 0.75 18.70 8.66
CA THR A 237 1.48 17.99 7.61
C THR A 237 0.57 17.75 6.42
N GLY A 238 1.13 17.80 5.20
CA GLY A 238 0.39 17.41 4.00
C GLY A 238 0.16 15.90 3.94
N PHE A 239 -0.81 15.50 3.14
CA PHE A 239 -0.98 14.11 2.73
C PHE A 239 0.17 13.73 1.79
N VAL A 240 0.84 12.59 2.05
CA VAL A 240 2.00 12.13 1.29
C VAL A 240 1.84 10.67 0.95
N GLU A 241 2.00 10.33 -0.34
CA GLU A 241 2.14 8.96 -0.79
C GLU A 241 3.61 8.51 -0.65
N HIS A 242 3.84 7.27 -0.25
CA HIS A 242 5.19 6.72 -0.01
C HIS A 242 6.00 6.56 -1.30
N GLY A 243 5.34 6.31 -2.44
CA GLY A 243 5.98 6.15 -3.75
C GLY A 243 6.89 4.93 -3.80
N TYR A 244 6.35 3.74 -3.54
CA TYR A 244 7.14 2.49 -3.62
C TYR A 244 7.70 2.28 -5.02
N ILE A 245 8.84 1.57 -5.09
CA ILE A 245 9.40 1.13 -6.37
C ILE A 245 8.58 -0.03 -6.94
N GLU A 246 8.13 -0.96 -6.09
CA GLU A 246 7.29 -2.09 -6.51
C GLU A 246 5.88 -1.60 -6.87
N PRO A 247 5.40 -1.90 -8.10
CA PRO A 247 4.04 -1.54 -8.51
C PRO A 247 2.97 -2.24 -7.64
N GLU A 248 1.83 -1.57 -7.46
CA GLU A 248 0.61 -2.15 -6.87
C GLU A 248 -0.07 -3.08 -7.88
N ALA A 249 0.60 -4.18 -8.20
CA ALA A 249 0.18 -5.16 -9.18
C ALA A 249 0.46 -6.58 -8.69
N GLY A 250 -0.10 -7.57 -9.38
CA GLY A 250 0.16 -8.96 -9.07
C GLY A 250 -0.64 -9.93 -9.91
N LEU A 251 -0.30 -11.20 -9.75
CA LEU A 251 -0.94 -12.33 -10.40
C LEU A 251 -1.68 -13.19 -9.40
N ALA A 252 -2.89 -13.62 -9.74
CA ALA A 252 -3.61 -14.67 -9.04
C ALA A 252 -3.90 -15.84 -10.00
N GLN A 253 -3.62 -17.06 -9.57
CA GLN A 253 -3.85 -18.25 -10.37
C GLN A 253 -4.37 -19.41 -9.53
N ARG A 254 -5.16 -20.28 -10.16
CA ARG A 254 -5.59 -21.52 -9.53
C ARG A 254 -4.58 -22.62 -9.79
N VAL A 255 -4.08 -23.23 -8.71
CA VAL A 255 -3.14 -24.36 -8.76
C VAL A 255 -3.78 -25.55 -8.01
N GLY A 256 -4.35 -26.48 -8.76
CA GLY A 256 -5.12 -27.58 -8.17
C GLY A 256 -6.38 -27.08 -7.47
N ASP A 257 -6.44 -27.28 -6.15
CA ASP A 257 -7.51 -26.85 -5.26
C ASP A 257 -7.19 -25.54 -4.51
N ARG A 258 -6.03 -24.92 -4.77
CA ARG A 258 -5.58 -23.70 -4.12
C ARG A 258 -5.63 -22.51 -5.07
N LEU A 259 -5.76 -21.32 -4.48
CA LEU A 259 -5.48 -20.03 -5.12
C LEU A 259 -4.09 -19.59 -4.68
N GLU A 260 -3.21 -19.33 -5.64
CA GLU A 260 -1.90 -18.74 -5.42
C GLU A 260 -1.90 -17.30 -5.89
N MET A 261 -1.33 -16.41 -5.06
CA MET A 261 -1.23 -14.99 -5.35
C MET A 261 0.22 -14.55 -5.22
N HIS A 262 0.72 -13.87 -6.24
CA HIS A 262 2.00 -13.18 -6.28
C HIS A 262 1.72 -11.70 -6.33
N VAL A 263 1.82 -11.03 -5.22
CA VAL A 263 1.41 -9.62 -5.06
C VAL A 263 2.41 -8.88 -4.18
N CYS A 264 2.54 -7.56 -4.37
CA CYS A 264 3.24 -6.75 -3.40
C CYS A 264 2.46 -6.73 -2.08
N THR A 265 3.12 -6.93 -0.95
CA THR A 265 2.47 -6.94 0.35
C THR A 265 3.44 -6.69 1.49
N GLN A 266 2.96 -6.03 2.55
CA GLN A 266 3.62 -5.93 3.85
C GLN A 266 3.04 -6.92 4.88
N SER A 267 1.94 -7.62 4.56
CA SER A 267 1.24 -8.49 5.49
C SER A 267 0.58 -9.69 4.80
N PRO A 268 1.35 -10.68 4.32
CA PRO A 268 0.85 -11.77 3.49
C PRO A 268 -0.25 -12.61 4.18
N TYR A 269 -0.20 -12.74 5.50
CA TYR A 269 -1.24 -13.48 6.24
C TYR A 269 -2.58 -12.72 6.27
N MET A 270 -2.55 -11.40 6.40
CA MET A 270 -3.75 -10.56 6.35
C MET A 270 -4.37 -10.60 4.96
N ASP A 271 -3.56 -10.47 3.91
CA ASP A 271 -4.02 -10.52 2.53
C ASP A 271 -4.64 -11.87 2.18
N ARG A 272 -4.03 -12.97 2.63
CA ARG A 272 -4.62 -14.32 2.52
C ARG A 272 -5.98 -14.39 3.21
N ASP A 273 -6.06 -13.91 4.45
CA ASP A 273 -7.26 -14.03 5.28
C ASP A 273 -8.41 -13.17 4.73
N ASP A 274 -8.11 -11.95 4.30
CA ASP A 274 -9.10 -11.07 3.66
C ASP A 274 -9.53 -11.61 2.30
N THR A 275 -8.61 -12.09 1.48
CA THR A 275 -8.93 -12.73 0.19
C THR A 275 -9.82 -13.95 0.38
N ALA A 276 -9.52 -14.83 1.33
CA ALA A 276 -10.34 -15.99 1.64
C ALA A 276 -11.77 -15.58 2.08
N ALA A 277 -11.88 -14.53 2.92
CA ALA A 277 -13.17 -14.00 3.35
C ALA A 277 -13.98 -13.36 2.20
N ILE A 278 -13.30 -12.64 1.28
CA ILE A 278 -13.91 -12.01 0.10
C ILE A 278 -14.40 -13.08 -0.89
N LEU A 279 -13.64 -14.15 -1.08
CA LEU A 279 -14.00 -15.26 -1.95
C LEU A 279 -14.93 -16.27 -1.31
N GLY A 280 -15.15 -16.21 0.01
CA GLY A 280 -15.98 -17.20 0.73
C GLY A 280 -15.40 -18.60 0.76
N ILE A 281 -14.06 -18.72 0.76
CA ILE A 281 -13.34 -20.01 0.77
C ILE A 281 -12.53 -20.17 2.07
N ALA A 282 -12.03 -21.38 2.32
CA ALA A 282 -11.12 -21.66 3.42
C ALA A 282 -9.76 -20.97 3.20
N LYS A 283 -9.07 -20.68 4.31
CA LYS A 283 -7.73 -20.04 4.33
C LYS A 283 -6.62 -21.01 3.90
#